data_4ab20f7ec51d4cc3a58834f4e0c59486
#
_entry.id   4ab20f7ec51d4cc3a58834f4e0c59486
#
_cell.length_a   1.000
_cell.length_b   1.000
_cell.length_c   1.000
_cell.angle_alpha   90.00
_cell.angle_beta   90.00
_cell.angle_gamma   90.00
#
_symmetry.space_group_name_H-M   'P 1'
#
loop_
_entity.id
_entity.type
_entity.pdbx_description
1 polymer ?
#
loop_
_entity_poly.entity_id
_entity_poly.type
_entity_poly.pdbx_seq_one_letter_code
_entity_poly.pdbx_strand_id
1 'polypeptide(L)'
;MLLSLQGKFPSAILALADGTVFIGNSIGATGTTVGEVVFNTSITGYQEILTDPSYCQQIVTLTYPHIGNYGVNTEDIEADKVHAAGLIIKDLPLLASNFRQTETLSQYLVREQTVAIANIDTRKLTRLLRSQGAQNGAIVGLASGETVTQAHIDAALAAAKAAPSVKGLGLAQVYHHRCLSLGTDRVEA
;
A
#
# COMPACT_ATOMS: atom_id res chain seq x y z
N MET A 1 7.11 -20.61 7.26
CA MET A 1 5.77 -20.47 7.84
C MET A 1 5.74 -19.12 8.53
N LEU A 2 5.01 -18.16 7.97
CA LEU A 2 4.95 -16.80 8.51
C LEU A 2 3.94 -16.79 9.66
N LEU A 3 4.43 -16.96 10.87
CA LEU A 3 3.62 -17.00 12.10
C LEU A 3 3.15 -15.60 12.55
N SER A 4 3.69 -14.54 11.91
CA SER A 4 3.56 -13.17 12.38
C SER A 4 2.15 -12.60 12.25
N LEU A 5 1.39 -13.00 11.24
CA LEU A 5 0.13 -12.31 10.91
C LEU A 5 -1.14 -13.16 11.09
N GLN A 6 -1.04 -14.45 11.35
CA GLN A 6 -2.23 -15.32 11.48
C GLN A 6 -3.11 -14.91 12.67
N GLY A 7 -4.32 -14.46 12.38
CA GLY A 7 -5.35 -14.12 13.36
C GLY A 7 -5.20 -12.79 14.09
N LYS A 8 -4.16 -11.97 13.77
CA LYS A 8 -3.90 -10.72 14.46
C LYS A 8 -4.46 -9.48 13.72
N PHE A 9 -4.58 -9.56 12.41
CA PHE A 9 -5.02 -8.45 11.57
C PHE A 9 -6.27 -8.81 10.76
N PRO A 10 -7.14 -7.82 10.46
CA PRO A 10 -8.29 -8.01 9.58
C PRO A 10 -7.87 -8.50 8.19
N SER A 11 -8.82 -8.97 7.41
CA SER A 11 -8.57 -9.37 6.02
C SER A 11 -8.41 -8.15 5.10
N ALA A 12 -7.67 -8.33 4.02
CA ALA A 12 -7.58 -7.36 2.93
C ALA A 12 -7.56 -8.06 1.58
N ILE A 13 -7.95 -7.33 0.54
CA ILE A 13 -8.00 -7.77 -0.85
C ILE A 13 -7.15 -6.83 -1.68
N LEU A 14 -6.28 -7.37 -2.52
CA LEU A 14 -5.67 -6.66 -3.63
C LEU A 14 -6.25 -7.22 -4.92
N ALA A 15 -6.89 -6.37 -5.73
CA ALA A 15 -7.38 -6.69 -7.06
C ALA A 15 -6.61 -5.88 -8.11
N LEU A 16 -6.23 -6.51 -9.21
CA LEU A 16 -5.57 -5.87 -10.35
C LEU A 16 -6.54 -5.72 -11.52
N ALA A 17 -6.29 -4.78 -12.41
CA ALA A 17 -7.14 -4.50 -13.56
C ALA A 17 -7.24 -5.69 -14.55
N ASP A 18 -6.24 -6.59 -14.57
CA ASP A 18 -6.26 -7.82 -15.37
C ASP A 18 -7.20 -8.92 -14.80
N GLY A 19 -7.77 -8.69 -13.61
CA GLY A 19 -8.64 -9.65 -12.93
C GLY A 19 -7.92 -10.49 -11.87
N THR A 20 -6.62 -10.36 -11.71
CA THR A 20 -5.86 -11.09 -10.66
C THR A 20 -6.24 -10.56 -9.28
N VAL A 21 -6.51 -11.48 -8.35
CA VAL A 21 -6.85 -11.16 -6.96
C VAL A 21 -5.91 -11.85 -6.00
N PHE A 22 -5.49 -11.11 -4.97
CA PHE A 22 -4.75 -11.62 -3.82
C PHE A 22 -5.55 -11.34 -2.54
N ILE A 23 -5.59 -12.30 -1.63
CA ILE A 23 -6.20 -12.13 -0.30
C ILE A 23 -5.08 -12.20 0.73
N GLY A 24 -5.07 -11.25 1.64
CA GLY A 24 -4.06 -11.11 2.68
C GLY A 24 -4.64 -10.46 3.94
N ASN A 25 -3.78 -9.75 4.67
CA ASN A 25 -4.14 -9.08 5.92
C ASN A 25 -4.01 -7.55 5.75
N SER A 26 -5.00 -6.82 6.28
CA SER A 26 -4.95 -5.35 6.38
C SER A 26 -4.03 -4.96 7.53
N ILE A 27 -2.98 -4.20 7.20
CA ILE A 27 -2.00 -3.72 8.17
C ILE A 27 -1.99 -2.19 8.32
N GLY A 28 -2.85 -1.50 7.60
CA GLY A 28 -3.02 -0.05 7.61
C GLY A 28 -4.46 0.37 7.91
N ALA A 29 -4.88 1.51 7.36
CA ALA A 29 -6.23 2.02 7.50
C ALA A 29 -7.26 1.10 6.84
N THR A 30 -8.48 1.07 7.40
CA THR A 30 -9.65 0.43 6.79
C THR A 30 -10.18 1.29 5.64
N GLY A 31 -10.63 0.66 4.57
CA GLY A 31 -11.19 1.35 3.42
C GLY A 31 -10.60 0.88 2.10
N THR A 32 -10.81 1.67 1.05
CA THR A 32 -10.37 1.32 -0.31
C THR A 32 -9.42 2.39 -0.84
N THR A 33 -8.30 1.95 -1.41
CA THR A 33 -7.40 2.80 -2.19
C THR A 33 -7.21 2.24 -3.58
N VAL A 34 -7.03 3.11 -4.56
CA VAL A 34 -6.73 2.74 -5.95
C VAL A 34 -5.49 3.45 -6.45
N GLY A 35 -4.74 2.82 -7.32
CA GLY A 35 -3.55 3.42 -7.91
C GLY A 35 -2.83 2.48 -8.86
N GLU A 36 -1.81 3.00 -9.52
CA GLU A 36 -0.91 2.17 -10.32
C GLU A 36 -0.04 1.31 -9.40
N VAL A 37 -0.07 -0.01 -9.59
CA VAL A 37 0.73 -0.94 -8.80
C VAL A 37 2.13 -1.01 -9.38
N VAL A 38 3.10 -0.59 -8.57
CA VAL A 38 4.53 -0.59 -8.90
C VAL A 38 5.29 -1.42 -7.87
N PHE A 39 6.55 -1.76 -8.16
CA PHE A 39 7.41 -2.44 -7.19
C PHE A 39 8.73 -1.72 -7.00
N ASN A 40 9.24 -1.78 -5.78
CA ASN A 40 10.55 -1.29 -5.39
C ASN A 40 11.35 -2.45 -4.76
N THR A 41 12.64 -2.57 -5.10
CA THR A 41 13.53 -3.66 -4.66
C THR A 41 14.45 -3.28 -3.52
N SER A 42 14.30 -2.09 -2.97
CA SER A 42 15.08 -1.63 -1.81
C SER A 42 14.89 -2.56 -0.61
N ILE A 43 15.96 -2.78 0.13
CA ILE A 43 15.98 -3.63 1.33
C ILE A 43 15.56 -2.82 2.56
N THR A 44 15.86 -1.53 2.55
CA THR A 44 15.61 -0.55 3.64
C THR A 44 14.97 0.71 3.06
N GLY A 45 14.60 1.67 3.90
CA GLY A 45 14.09 2.96 3.45
C GLY A 45 12.61 2.92 3.08
N TYR A 46 11.83 2.04 3.70
CA TYR A 46 10.40 1.96 3.37
C TYR A 46 9.62 3.20 3.82
N GLN A 47 10.06 3.91 4.85
CA GLN A 47 9.42 5.14 5.31
C GLN A 47 9.70 6.28 4.31
N GLU A 48 10.93 6.43 3.85
CA GLU A 48 11.32 7.37 2.80
C GLU A 48 10.54 7.10 1.51
N ILE A 49 10.43 5.83 1.09
CA ILE A 49 9.64 5.45 -0.09
C ILE A 49 8.16 5.84 0.06
N LEU A 50 7.56 5.64 1.23
CA LEU A 50 6.16 5.99 1.47
C LEU A 50 5.92 7.51 1.45
N THR A 51 6.90 8.29 1.92
CA THR A 51 6.82 9.76 1.98
C THR A 51 7.35 10.47 0.73
N ASP A 52 7.98 9.75 -0.21
CA ASP A 52 8.47 10.31 -1.47
C ASP A 52 7.30 10.72 -2.38
N PRO A 53 7.16 12.00 -2.74
CA PRO A 53 6.13 12.49 -3.66
C PRO A 53 6.11 11.80 -5.02
N SER A 54 7.22 11.19 -5.45
CA SER A 54 7.31 10.44 -6.71
C SER A 54 6.36 9.23 -6.76
N TYR A 55 5.96 8.71 -5.60
CA TYR A 55 5.01 7.60 -5.49
C TYR A 55 3.55 8.04 -5.32
N CYS A 56 3.26 9.32 -5.52
CA CYS A 56 1.90 9.82 -5.46
C CYS A 56 0.99 9.07 -6.45
N GLN A 57 -0.19 8.62 -5.97
CA GLN A 57 -1.14 7.78 -6.70
C GLN A 57 -0.62 6.38 -7.09
N GLN A 58 0.52 5.96 -6.58
CA GLN A 58 1.03 4.60 -6.79
C GLN A 58 0.84 3.75 -5.53
N ILE A 59 0.46 2.50 -5.75
CA ILE A 59 0.45 1.45 -4.73
C ILE A 59 1.80 0.76 -4.81
N VAL A 60 2.63 0.93 -3.80
CA VAL A 60 4.02 0.47 -3.82
C VAL A 60 4.13 -0.94 -3.26
N THR A 61 4.65 -1.87 -4.06
CA THR A 61 5.01 -3.22 -3.61
C THR A 61 6.48 -3.25 -3.22
N LEU A 62 6.77 -3.53 -1.95
CA LEU A 62 8.14 -3.76 -1.49
C LEU A 62 8.48 -5.25 -1.60
N THR A 63 9.54 -5.56 -2.37
CA THR A 63 9.88 -6.96 -2.67
C THR A 63 10.67 -7.63 -1.56
N TYR A 64 11.30 -6.87 -0.65
CA TYR A 64 12.00 -7.40 0.51
C TYR A 64 11.01 -8.09 1.47
N PRO A 65 11.33 -9.30 1.99
CA PRO A 65 10.37 -10.10 2.73
C PRO A 65 9.94 -9.53 4.08
N HIS A 66 10.81 -8.81 4.77
CA HIS A 66 10.60 -8.35 6.15
C HIS A 66 10.58 -6.83 6.23
N ILE A 67 9.46 -6.23 5.88
CA ILE A 67 9.24 -4.77 5.94
C ILE A 67 8.58 -4.41 7.28
N GLY A 68 9.05 -3.33 7.90
CA GLY A 68 8.59 -2.88 9.22
C GLY A 68 9.41 -3.43 10.39
N ASN A 69 10.51 -4.12 10.12
CA ASN A 69 11.37 -4.77 11.12
C ASN A 69 12.11 -3.79 12.04
N TYR A 70 12.30 -2.53 11.63
CA TYR A 70 12.93 -1.49 12.45
C TYR A 70 11.96 -0.37 12.86
N GLY A 71 10.64 -0.50 12.57
CA GLY A 71 9.62 0.50 12.89
C GLY A 71 9.75 1.76 12.05
N VAL A 72 9.18 2.85 12.54
CA VAL A 72 9.28 4.19 11.94
C VAL A 72 9.79 5.19 12.97
N ASN A 73 10.36 6.28 12.49
CA ASN A 73 10.89 7.37 13.32
C ASN A 73 10.61 8.73 12.63
N THR A 74 10.95 9.82 13.30
CA THR A 74 10.67 11.18 12.82
C THR A 74 11.74 11.74 11.88
N GLU A 75 12.84 11.02 11.65
CA GLU A 75 13.98 11.52 10.88
C GLU A 75 14.03 10.92 9.47
N ASP A 76 13.57 9.68 9.28
CA ASP A 76 13.65 8.93 8.03
C ASP A 76 12.42 9.24 7.12
N ILE A 77 12.16 10.53 6.85
CA ILE A 77 11.06 11.00 6.01
C ILE A 77 11.58 11.90 4.89
N GLU A 78 11.05 11.77 3.68
CA GLU A 78 11.30 12.67 2.54
C GLU A 78 10.33 13.86 2.54
N ALA A 79 9.13 13.68 3.09
CA ALA A 79 8.11 14.71 3.23
C ALA A 79 7.25 14.48 4.48
N ASP A 80 6.52 15.51 4.91
CA ASP A 80 5.74 15.54 6.16
C ASP A 80 4.58 14.54 6.21
N LYS A 81 4.22 13.90 5.09
CA LYS A 81 3.10 12.94 4.98
C LYS A 81 3.43 11.78 4.04
N VAL A 82 2.64 10.71 4.15
CA VAL A 82 2.65 9.62 3.17
C VAL A 82 2.05 10.09 1.86
N HIS A 83 2.80 9.96 0.76
CA HIS A 83 2.37 10.27 -0.61
C HIS A 83 1.92 9.03 -1.38
N ALA A 84 2.47 7.85 -1.07
CA ALA A 84 2.05 6.61 -1.68
C ALA A 84 0.55 6.37 -1.46
N ALA A 85 -0.17 5.94 -2.50
CA ALA A 85 -1.59 5.64 -2.41
C ALA A 85 -1.88 4.40 -1.54
N GLY A 86 -0.92 3.48 -1.44
CA GLY A 86 -1.02 2.28 -0.62
C GLY A 86 0.27 1.48 -0.59
N LEU A 87 0.32 0.50 0.31
CA LEU A 87 1.50 -0.35 0.51
C LEU A 87 1.15 -1.82 0.39
N ILE A 88 2.01 -2.56 -0.31
CA ILE A 88 1.94 -4.02 -0.44
C ILE A 88 3.26 -4.60 0.06
N ILE A 89 3.19 -5.51 1.04
CA ILE A 89 4.36 -6.23 1.55
C ILE A 89 4.10 -7.73 1.69
N LYS A 90 5.16 -8.51 1.77
CA LYS A 90 5.05 -9.95 1.97
C LYS A 90 4.72 -10.30 3.42
N ASP A 91 5.45 -9.74 4.36
CA ASP A 91 5.33 -10.04 5.79
C ASP A 91 5.58 -8.79 6.64
N LEU A 92 4.82 -8.66 7.71
CA LEU A 92 5.01 -7.65 8.74
C LEU A 92 5.51 -8.35 10.01
N PRO A 93 6.73 -8.09 10.48
CA PRO A 93 7.26 -8.67 11.72
C PRO A 93 6.38 -8.33 12.93
N LEU A 94 6.23 -9.29 13.85
CA LEU A 94 5.48 -9.09 15.12
C LEU A 94 6.14 -8.05 16.02
N LEU A 95 7.47 -7.99 15.99
CA LEU A 95 8.27 -7.08 16.79
C LEU A 95 9.15 -6.27 15.84
N ALA A 96 9.04 -4.98 15.94
CA ALA A 96 10.03 -4.08 15.41
C ALA A 96 11.11 -3.86 16.47
N SER A 97 12.37 -3.88 16.09
CA SER A 97 13.50 -3.78 17.01
C SER A 97 14.52 -2.77 16.49
N ASN A 98 14.38 -1.53 16.91
CA ASN A 98 15.37 -0.48 16.69
C ASN A 98 15.27 0.54 17.84
N PHE A 99 16.41 1.01 18.34
CA PHE A 99 16.48 2.02 19.41
C PHE A 99 15.90 3.39 18.99
N ARG A 100 15.80 3.67 17.68
CA ARG A 100 15.22 4.90 17.11
C ARG A 100 13.73 4.80 16.84
N GLN A 101 13.13 3.62 17.02
CA GLN A 101 11.72 3.40 16.75
C GLN A 101 10.82 4.22 17.67
N THR A 102 9.91 4.99 17.08
CA THR A 102 8.85 5.72 17.80
C THR A 102 7.52 4.98 17.76
N GLU A 103 7.21 4.31 16.65
CA GLU A 103 5.99 3.54 16.46
C GLU A 103 6.21 2.37 15.49
N THR A 104 5.28 1.42 15.44
CA THR A 104 5.31 0.32 14.47
C THR A 104 4.83 0.82 13.10
N LEU A 105 5.25 0.13 12.02
CA LEU A 105 4.78 0.45 10.66
C LEU A 105 3.25 0.43 10.55
N SER A 106 2.57 -0.53 11.21
CA SER A 106 1.10 -0.61 11.16
C SER A 106 0.44 0.59 11.86
N GLN A 107 0.95 1.03 13.02
CA GLN A 107 0.45 2.23 13.71
C GLN A 107 0.64 3.48 12.84
N TYR A 108 1.81 3.62 12.24
CA TYR A 108 2.12 4.70 11.30
C TYR A 108 1.13 4.74 10.12
N LEU A 109 0.92 3.61 9.45
CA LEU A 109 0.00 3.52 8.31
C LEU A 109 -1.45 3.87 8.70
N VAL A 110 -1.91 3.45 9.88
CA VAL A 110 -3.24 3.82 10.39
C VAL A 110 -3.33 5.31 10.69
N ARG A 111 -2.32 5.90 11.32
CA ARG A 111 -2.24 7.34 11.62
C ARG A 111 -2.25 8.18 10.35
N GLU A 112 -1.50 7.77 9.34
CA GLU A 112 -1.43 8.42 8.02
C GLU A 112 -2.60 8.06 7.09
N GLN A 113 -3.61 7.33 7.59
CA GLN A 113 -4.79 6.90 6.81
C GLN A 113 -4.43 6.16 5.52
N THR A 114 -3.32 5.42 5.54
CA THR A 114 -2.80 4.68 4.39
C THR A 114 -3.29 3.24 4.42
N VAL A 115 -3.99 2.81 3.37
CA VAL A 115 -4.46 1.42 3.21
C VAL A 115 -3.28 0.54 2.80
N ALA A 116 -3.13 -0.61 3.47
CA ALA A 116 -2.00 -1.49 3.19
C ALA A 116 -2.36 -2.97 3.38
N ILE A 117 -1.73 -3.83 2.58
CA ILE A 117 -1.92 -5.28 2.61
C ILE A 117 -0.59 -6.01 2.80
N ALA A 118 -0.62 -7.02 3.65
CA ALA A 118 0.49 -7.95 3.87
C ALA A 118 0.03 -9.41 3.70
N ASN A 119 0.97 -10.35 3.80
CA ASN A 119 0.73 -11.78 3.72
C ASN A 119 0.21 -12.24 2.34
N ILE A 120 0.70 -11.61 1.26
CA ILE A 120 0.45 -12.04 -0.11
C ILE A 120 1.74 -12.52 -0.79
N ASP A 121 1.60 -13.22 -1.91
CA ASP A 121 2.74 -13.62 -2.75
C ASP A 121 3.23 -12.42 -3.59
N THR A 122 4.08 -11.58 -2.98
CA THR A 122 4.71 -10.43 -3.65
C THR A 122 5.62 -10.85 -4.79
N ARG A 123 6.19 -12.06 -4.76
CA ARG A 123 6.99 -12.60 -5.86
C ARG A 123 6.14 -12.87 -7.10
N LYS A 124 4.97 -13.49 -6.93
CA LYS A 124 4.00 -13.69 -8.01
C LYS A 124 3.56 -12.35 -8.58
N LEU A 125 3.21 -11.38 -7.72
CA LEU A 125 2.82 -10.03 -8.13
C LEU A 125 3.93 -9.34 -8.93
N THR A 126 5.16 -9.33 -8.43
CA THR A 126 6.30 -8.69 -9.12
C THR A 126 6.58 -9.34 -10.48
N ARG A 127 6.47 -10.67 -10.60
CA ARG A 127 6.64 -11.35 -11.90
C ARG A 127 5.55 -10.96 -12.89
N LEU A 128 4.31 -10.82 -12.42
CA LEU A 128 3.18 -10.36 -13.23
C LEU A 128 3.42 -8.93 -13.74
N LEU A 129 3.79 -8.00 -12.85
CA LEU A 129 4.09 -6.62 -13.21
C LEU A 129 5.29 -6.51 -14.18
N ARG A 130 6.31 -7.37 -14.05
CA ARG A 130 7.45 -7.40 -14.97
C ARG A 130 7.08 -7.91 -16.37
N SER A 131 6.15 -8.86 -16.46
CA SER A 131 5.74 -9.47 -17.73
C SER A 131 4.70 -8.65 -18.49
N GLN A 132 3.79 -7.98 -17.77
CA GLN A 132 2.65 -7.26 -18.34
C GLN A 132 2.79 -5.73 -18.27
N GLY A 133 3.76 -5.24 -17.49
CA GLY A 133 3.92 -3.82 -17.16
C GLY A 133 3.15 -3.43 -15.89
N ALA A 134 3.36 -2.20 -15.44
CA ALA A 134 2.59 -1.62 -14.36
C ALA A 134 1.11 -1.54 -14.75
N GLN A 135 0.21 -1.81 -13.82
CA GLN A 135 -1.22 -1.79 -14.04
C GLN A 135 -1.96 -1.26 -12.82
N ASN A 136 -3.17 -0.77 -13.04
CA ASN A 136 -4.01 -0.28 -11.97
C ASN A 136 -4.42 -1.43 -11.04
N GLY A 137 -4.49 -1.11 -9.75
CA GLY A 137 -4.99 -2.00 -8.72
C GLY A 137 -5.81 -1.26 -7.68
N ALA A 138 -6.52 -2.04 -6.87
CA ALA A 138 -7.25 -1.57 -5.70
C ALA A 138 -6.91 -2.43 -4.49
N ILE A 139 -6.64 -1.80 -3.35
CA ILE A 139 -6.57 -2.48 -2.05
C ILE A 139 -7.83 -2.16 -1.27
N VAL A 140 -8.49 -3.19 -0.74
CA VAL A 140 -9.62 -3.06 0.18
C VAL A 140 -9.19 -3.64 1.52
N GLY A 141 -9.03 -2.78 2.53
CA GLY A 141 -8.80 -3.16 3.92
C GLY A 141 -10.12 -3.28 4.66
N LEU A 142 -10.45 -4.47 5.13
CA LEU A 142 -11.69 -4.74 5.86
C LEU A 142 -11.58 -4.35 7.33
N ALA A 143 -12.72 -4.14 7.98
CA ALA A 143 -12.78 -3.89 9.42
C ALA A 143 -12.51 -5.18 10.22
N SER A 144 -12.16 -5.01 11.49
CA SER A 144 -11.93 -6.14 12.40
C SER A 144 -13.21 -6.98 12.56
N GLY A 145 -13.09 -8.28 12.36
CA GLY A 145 -14.21 -9.23 12.42
C GLY A 145 -14.98 -9.38 11.11
N GLU A 146 -14.68 -8.60 10.09
CA GLU A 146 -15.28 -8.72 8.78
C GLU A 146 -14.60 -9.80 7.95
N THR A 147 -15.40 -10.60 7.24
CA THR A 147 -14.90 -11.68 6.37
C THR A 147 -14.94 -11.26 4.90
N VAL A 148 -13.98 -11.76 4.12
CA VAL A 148 -13.97 -11.55 2.67
C VAL A 148 -15.20 -12.19 2.03
N THR A 149 -15.97 -11.42 1.27
CA THR A 149 -17.11 -11.87 0.48
C THR A 149 -16.86 -11.69 -1.01
N GLN A 150 -17.65 -12.36 -1.85
CA GLN A 150 -17.57 -12.14 -3.30
C GLN A 150 -17.89 -10.70 -3.68
N ALA A 151 -18.81 -10.05 -2.98
CA ALA A 151 -19.13 -8.63 -3.21
C ALA A 151 -17.91 -7.71 -2.97
N HIS A 152 -17.07 -7.99 -1.97
CA HIS A 152 -15.83 -7.24 -1.74
C HIS A 152 -14.84 -7.43 -2.88
N ILE A 153 -14.72 -8.65 -3.41
CA ILE A 153 -13.82 -8.96 -4.55
C ILE A 153 -14.31 -8.24 -5.80
N ASP A 154 -15.60 -8.30 -6.10
CA ASP A 154 -16.19 -7.66 -7.28
C ASP A 154 -16.05 -6.14 -7.21
N ALA A 155 -16.27 -5.54 -6.04
CA ALA A 155 -16.06 -4.12 -5.81
C ALA A 155 -14.60 -3.70 -6.00
N ALA A 156 -13.65 -4.49 -5.48
CA ALA A 156 -12.22 -4.24 -5.66
C ALA A 156 -11.79 -4.32 -7.13
N LEU A 157 -12.28 -5.33 -7.87
CA LEU A 157 -12.05 -5.48 -9.31
C LEU A 157 -12.64 -4.33 -10.12
N ALA A 158 -13.85 -3.90 -9.78
CA ALA A 158 -14.49 -2.76 -10.43
C ALA A 158 -13.70 -1.47 -10.19
N ALA A 159 -13.26 -1.23 -8.96
CA ALA A 159 -12.43 -0.08 -8.60
C ALA A 159 -11.08 -0.08 -9.35
N ALA A 160 -10.39 -1.22 -9.42
CA ALA A 160 -9.13 -1.36 -10.16
C ALA A 160 -9.28 -1.08 -11.65
N LYS A 161 -10.38 -1.53 -12.27
CA LYS A 161 -10.68 -1.30 -13.70
C LYS A 161 -11.10 0.13 -13.99
N ALA A 162 -11.83 0.78 -13.07
CA ALA A 162 -12.30 2.15 -13.22
C ALA A 162 -11.20 3.19 -12.97
N ALA A 163 -10.08 2.81 -12.32
CA ALA A 163 -8.99 3.72 -12.04
C ALA A 163 -8.41 4.30 -13.34
N PRO A 164 -8.15 5.62 -13.40
CA PRO A 164 -7.61 6.24 -14.60
C PRO A 164 -6.22 5.66 -14.92
N SER A 165 -6.01 5.31 -16.20
CA SER A 165 -4.69 4.84 -16.64
C SER A 165 -3.71 6.01 -16.68
N VAL A 166 -2.54 5.80 -16.09
CA VAL A 166 -1.44 6.77 -16.11
C VAL A 166 -0.73 6.78 -17.48
N LYS A 167 -1.02 5.80 -18.35
CA LYS A 167 -0.43 5.71 -19.70
C LYS A 167 -0.85 6.90 -20.57
N GLY A 168 0.11 7.76 -20.92
CA GLY A 168 -0.10 8.88 -21.85
C GLY A 168 -0.38 10.23 -21.20
N LEU A 169 -0.48 10.32 -19.89
CA LEU A 169 -0.49 11.59 -19.16
C LEU A 169 0.97 12.02 -18.95
N GLY A 170 1.30 13.27 -19.26
CA GLY A 170 2.61 13.84 -18.92
C GLY A 170 2.81 13.85 -17.41
N LEU A 171 3.42 12.79 -16.90
CA LEU A 171 3.47 12.41 -15.49
C LEU A 171 3.92 13.57 -14.57
N ALA A 172 4.89 14.37 -14.99
CA ALA A 172 5.43 15.46 -14.17
C ALA A 172 4.42 16.57 -13.84
N GLN A 173 3.50 16.91 -14.76
CA GLN A 173 2.54 18.00 -14.54
C GLN A 173 1.27 17.55 -13.79
N VAL A 174 0.79 16.34 -14.05
CA VAL A 174 -0.43 15.80 -13.43
C VAL A 174 -0.18 15.42 -11.97
N TYR A 175 1.00 14.88 -11.66
CA TYR A 175 1.37 14.52 -10.30
C TYR A 175 1.53 15.75 -9.40
N HIS A 176 2.15 16.81 -9.89
CA HIS A 176 2.38 18.02 -9.09
C HIS A 176 1.06 18.71 -8.71
N HIS A 177 0.11 18.83 -9.63
CA HIS A 177 -1.17 19.49 -9.37
C HIS A 177 -2.11 18.65 -8.47
N ARG A 178 -2.22 17.33 -8.68
CA ARG A 178 -3.12 16.48 -7.89
C ARG A 178 -2.60 16.15 -6.49
N CYS A 179 -1.29 16.01 -6.30
CA CYS A 179 -0.75 15.80 -4.96
C CYS A 179 -0.85 17.03 -4.08
N LEU A 180 -0.80 18.22 -4.66
CA LEU A 180 -1.01 19.49 -3.93
C LEU A 180 -2.49 19.72 -3.61
N SER A 181 -3.42 19.42 -4.53
CA SER A 181 -4.86 19.61 -4.31
C SER A 181 -5.47 18.63 -3.28
N LEU A 182 -5.00 17.39 -3.21
CA LEU A 182 -5.44 16.44 -2.18
C LEU A 182 -4.95 16.79 -0.76
N GLY A 183 -3.99 17.71 -0.65
CA GLY A 183 -3.52 18.25 0.64
C GLY A 183 -4.40 19.36 1.22
N THR A 184 -5.23 20.01 0.40
CA THR A 184 -6.10 21.12 0.82
C THR A 184 -7.52 20.69 1.19
N ASP A 185 -8.00 19.56 0.68
CA ASP A 185 -9.39 19.10 0.92
C ASP A 185 -9.58 18.30 2.24
N ARG A 186 -8.52 18.12 3.05
CA ARG A 186 -8.60 17.40 4.34
C ARG A 186 -8.67 18.30 5.57
N VAL A 187 -8.81 19.61 5.41
CA VAL A 187 -8.79 20.57 6.56
C VAL A 187 -10.18 21.10 6.94
N GLU A 188 -11.26 20.73 6.24
CA GLU A 188 -12.62 21.13 6.62
C GLU A 188 -13.56 19.92 6.68
N ALA A 189 -13.58 19.24 7.80
CA ALA A 189 -14.73 18.48 8.32
C ALA A 189 -14.53 18.12 9.79
#